data_c4a642f6e4a1fb82d94e18f2cf43b5ac
#
_entry.id   c4a642f6e4a1fb82d94e18f2cf43b5ac
#
_cell.length_a   1.000
_cell.length_b   1.000
_cell.length_c   1.000
_cell.angle_alpha   90.00
_cell.angle_beta   90.00
_cell.angle_gamma   90.00
#
_symmetry.space_group_name_H-M   'P 1'
#
loop_
_entity.id
_entity.type
_entity.pdbx_description
1 polymer ?
#
loop_
_entity_poly.entity_id
_entity_poly.type
_entity_poly.pdbx_seq_one_letter_code
_entity_poly.pdbx_strand_id
1 'polypeptide(L)'
;MDIRQAKDQIKNAMLAYFSKDEFGNYRLPTERQRPVFLLGAPGIGKTAIMEQIAQDLDVGFVSYSMTHHTRQSALGLPFIAKKTYDGVEYDVSEYTMSEIIAAVYDAMEATGKREGILFLDEINCVSETLTPAMLQFLQYKIFGRHRVPDGWIVVTAGNPPEYNRTAHDFDIATWDRLKRIDVEPDFAAWRDFAVETGVHPAVLTYLDIERDHFYRVETTVDGKSFVTARGWDDLSAMMKLYEEQDIPVDELLIGQYVQNGEIAKRFSVYYDLFTKYRADYQIERILEGSAEQSVVERAREAAFDERVSLMGLITDALGGRLRDAVMEERAVEFAHGRLAAMRDALTVDDANALPLLREEAASLQARLDTERKAGLLSDEKYVAYQRALALIDRALRCDAAGGGVPFSQVKALFGEMVDALDARIAAVSSALDNAFRFVEDAFRNGQEMLLLVTDLSVNRYGMAFINDHGCERYFAHNEDLLFYERGADLADRINRLDLTEDEA
;
A
#
# COMPACT_ATOMS: atom_id res chain seq x y z
N MET A 1 15.54 -0.51 -12.27
CA MET A 1 14.83 0.65 -11.65
C MET A 1 14.28 0.24 -10.29
N ASP A 2 14.01 1.20 -9.40
CA ASP A 2 13.37 0.90 -8.13
C ASP A 2 11.89 0.56 -8.28
N ILE A 3 11.27 0.07 -7.20
CA ILE A 3 9.87 -0.40 -7.21
C ILE A 3 8.85 0.74 -7.41
N ARG A 4 9.16 1.97 -6.98
CA ARG A 4 8.30 3.16 -7.17
C ARG A 4 8.28 3.57 -8.65
N GLN A 5 9.45 3.66 -9.28
CA GLN A 5 9.56 3.92 -10.71
C GLN A 5 8.83 2.86 -11.53
N ALA A 6 8.90 1.57 -11.11
CA ALA A 6 8.17 0.49 -11.76
C ALA A 6 6.64 0.69 -11.62
N LYS A 7 6.15 1.05 -10.42
CA LYS A 7 4.74 1.40 -10.17
C LYS A 7 4.26 2.50 -11.13
N ASP A 8 5.01 3.59 -11.23
CA ASP A 8 4.67 4.73 -12.10
C ASP A 8 4.65 4.34 -13.58
N GLN A 9 5.63 3.56 -14.04
CA GLN A 9 5.68 3.09 -15.42
C GLN A 9 4.50 2.17 -15.78
N ILE A 10 4.05 1.34 -14.85
CA ILE A 10 2.88 0.49 -15.05
C ILE A 10 1.61 1.33 -15.05
N LYS A 11 1.44 2.22 -14.07
CA LYS A 11 0.30 3.14 -13.97
C LYS A 11 0.15 3.98 -15.25
N ASN A 12 1.25 4.56 -15.74
CA ASN A 12 1.26 5.32 -16.99
C ASN A 12 0.89 4.45 -18.21
N ALA A 13 1.39 3.21 -18.28
CA ALA A 13 1.01 2.28 -19.34
C ALA A 13 -0.48 1.93 -19.30
N MET A 14 -1.04 1.72 -18.10
CA MET A 14 -2.46 1.44 -17.92
C MET A 14 -3.32 2.62 -18.35
N LEU A 15 -3.00 3.84 -17.92
CA LEU A 15 -3.73 5.05 -18.34
C LEU A 15 -3.71 5.22 -19.86
N ALA A 16 -2.56 4.93 -20.51
CA ALA A 16 -2.48 4.95 -21.96
C ALA A 16 -3.33 3.86 -22.62
N TYR A 17 -3.36 2.65 -22.05
CA TYR A 17 -4.14 1.53 -22.57
C TYR A 17 -5.64 1.69 -22.36
N PHE A 18 -6.05 2.38 -21.30
CA PHE A 18 -7.46 2.71 -21.02
C PHE A 18 -7.97 3.91 -21.82
N SER A 19 -7.08 4.64 -22.54
CA SER A 19 -7.50 5.79 -23.34
C SER A 19 -8.49 5.37 -24.44
N LYS A 20 -9.62 6.10 -24.54
CA LYS A 20 -10.69 5.84 -25.50
C LYS A 20 -10.79 6.95 -26.53
N ASP A 21 -11.34 6.62 -27.68
CA ASP A 21 -11.72 7.57 -28.72
C ASP A 21 -13.09 8.21 -28.38
N GLU A 22 -13.56 9.10 -29.25
CA GLU A 22 -14.87 9.77 -29.15
C GLU A 22 -16.08 8.82 -29.21
N PHE A 23 -15.86 7.59 -29.69
CA PHE A 23 -16.88 6.54 -29.79
C PHE A 23 -16.83 5.55 -28.61
N GLY A 24 -15.91 5.74 -27.66
CA GLY A 24 -15.74 4.87 -26.50
C GLY A 24 -14.92 3.62 -26.74
N ASN A 25 -14.26 3.47 -27.91
CA ASN A 25 -13.37 2.35 -28.19
C ASN A 25 -11.96 2.65 -27.68
N TYR A 26 -11.24 1.62 -27.21
CA TYR A 26 -9.84 1.76 -26.81
C TYR A 26 -8.99 2.18 -28.02
N ARG A 27 -8.21 3.28 -27.86
CA ARG A 27 -7.34 3.80 -28.92
C ARG A 27 -6.27 2.81 -29.35
N LEU A 28 -5.78 2.00 -28.39
CA LEU A 28 -4.86 0.90 -28.66
C LEU A 28 -5.60 -0.42 -28.51
N PRO A 29 -5.81 -1.18 -29.62
CA PRO A 29 -6.47 -2.48 -29.56
C PRO A 29 -5.78 -3.43 -28.60
N THR A 30 -6.54 -4.31 -27.94
CA THR A 30 -6.07 -5.23 -26.91
C THR A 30 -4.91 -6.13 -27.40
N GLU A 31 -4.89 -6.51 -28.69
CA GLU A 31 -3.82 -7.31 -29.29
C GLU A 31 -2.49 -6.55 -29.43
N ARG A 32 -2.52 -5.21 -29.40
CA ARG A 32 -1.32 -4.35 -29.47
C ARG A 32 -0.84 -3.88 -28.10
N GLN A 33 -1.61 -4.13 -27.06
CA GLN A 33 -1.21 -3.83 -25.70
C GLN A 33 -0.24 -4.90 -25.21
N ARG A 34 1.05 -4.58 -25.16
CA ARG A 34 2.06 -5.52 -24.66
C ARG A 34 1.84 -5.80 -23.18
N PRO A 35 1.78 -7.08 -22.76
CA PRO A 35 1.80 -7.41 -21.33
C PRO A 35 3.06 -6.88 -20.68
N VAL A 36 2.93 -6.37 -19.46
CA VAL A 36 4.07 -5.95 -18.65
C VAL A 36 4.68 -7.17 -17.97
N PHE A 37 6.02 -7.27 -17.97
CA PHE A 37 6.74 -8.29 -17.23
C PHE A 37 7.69 -7.63 -16.22
N LEU A 38 7.39 -7.84 -14.94
CA LEU A 38 8.23 -7.41 -13.83
C LEU A 38 9.26 -8.49 -13.50
N LEU A 39 10.52 -8.24 -13.79
CA LEU A 39 11.62 -9.12 -13.44
C LEU A 39 12.39 -8.52 -12.26
N GLY A 40 12.48 -9.23 -11.14
CA GLY A 40 13.20 -8.71 -9.99
C GLY A 40 13.32 -9.72 -8.86
N ALA A 41 14.18 -9.41 -7.92
CA ALA A 41 14.47 -10.24 -6.75
C ALA A 41 13.20 -10.59 -5.94
N PRO A 42 13.17 -11.70 -5.21
CA PRO A 42 12.03 -12.04 -4.36
C PRO A 42 11.88 -11.06 -3.18
N GLY A 43 10.64 -10.82 -2.73
CA GLY A 43 10.37 -10.02 -1.53
C GLY A 43 10.57 -8.51 -1.67
N ILE A 44 10.60 -7.95 -2.91
CA ILE A 44 10.75 -6.51 -3.16
C ILE A 44 9.41 -5.77 -3.39
N GLY A 45 8.26 -6.44 -3.20
CA GLY A 45 6.95 -5.79 -3.29
C GLY A 45 6.28 -5.85 -4.66
N LYS A 46 6.71 -6.70 -5.61
CA LYS A 46 6.11 -6.80 -6.98
C LYS A 46 4.58 -6.98 -6.97
N THR A 47 4.06 -7.83 -6.10
CA THR A 47 2.61 -8.07 -5.98
C THR A 47 1.91 -6.89 -5.30
N ALA A 48 2.50 -6.33 -4.25
CA ALA A 48 1.94 -5.22 -3.49
C ALA A 48 1.71 -3.97 -4.35
N ILE A 49 2.62 -3.63 -5.27
CA ILE A 49 2.42 -2.48 -6.16
C ILE A 49 1.25 -2.68 -7.13
N MET A 50 0.90 -3.93 -7.48
CA MET A 50 -0.25 -4.20 -8.36
C MET A 50 -1.56 -3.91 -7.64
N GLU A 51 -1.68 -4.31 -6.39
CA GLU A 51 -2.83 -4.00 -5.53
C GLU A 51 -2.98 -2.48 -5.34
N GLN A 52 -1.87 -1.80 -5.06
CA GLN A 52 -1.86 -0.35 -4.92
C GLN A 52 -2.29 0.37 -6.21
N ILE A 53 -1.79 -0.06 -7.38
CA ILE A 53 -2.18 0.53 -8.67
C ILE A 53 -3.68 0.31 -8.91
N ALA A 54 -4.21 -0.87 -8.61
CA ALA A 54 -5.63 -1.16 -8.77
C ALA A 54 -6.50 -0.28 -7.85
N GLN A 55 -6.06 -0.03 -6.62
CA GLN A 55 -6.70 0.89 -5.69
C GLN A 55 -6.60 2.35 -6.17
N ASP A 56 -5.40 2.81 -6.56
CA ASP A 56 -5.14 4.17 -7.03
C ASP A 56 -5.98 4.55 -8.27
N LEU A 57 -6.18 3.60 -9.18
CA LEU A 57 -6.93 3.79 -10.42
C LEU A 57 -8.41 3.39 -10.30
N ASP A 58 -8.82 2.87 -9.16
CA ASP A 58 -10.16 2.35 -8.89
C ASP A 58 -10.62 1.32 -9.93
N VAL A 59 -9.74 0.36 -10.29
CA VAL A 59 -9.98 -0.70 -11.27
C VAL A 59 -10.07 -2.08 -10.62
N GLY A 60 -10.54 -3.09 -11.35
CA GLY A 60 -10.58 -4.47 -10.89
C GLY A 60 -9.17 -5.07 -10.73
N PHE A 61 -9.03 -6.04 -9.83
CA PHE A 61 -7.77 -6.76 -9.62
C PHE A 61 -8.03 -8.26 -9.50
N VAL A 62 -7.29 -9.05 -10.29
CA VAL A 62 -7.28 -10.52 -10.22
C VAL A 62 -5.83 -10.97 -10.23
N SER A 63 -5.43 -11.75 -9.24
CA SER A 63 -4.06 -12.25 -9.08
C SER A 63 -4.02 -13.77 -9.06
N TYR A 64 -3.09 -14.34 -9.82
CA TYR A 64 -2.81 -15.78 -9.87
C TYR A 64 -1.31 -16.07 -9.78
N SER A 65 -0.93 -17.04 -8.94
CA SER A 65 0.41 -17.64 -9.00
C SER A 65 0.40 -18.79 -9.99
N MET A 66 1.28 -18.71 -10.98
CA MET A 66 1.33 -19.68 -12.08
C MET A 66 2.04 -20.99 -11.73
N THR A 67 2.75 -21.07 -10.60
CA THR A 67 3.49 -22.28 -10.18
C THR A 67 2.60 -23.49 -9.88
N HIS A 68 1.37 -23.23 -9.45
CA HIS A 68 0.42 -24.30 -9.08
C HIS A 68 -0.54 -24.70 -10.21
N HIS A 69 -0.46 -24.02 -11.36
CA HIS A 69 -1.36 -24.30 -12.47
C HIS A 69 -0.84 -25.41 -13.37
N THR A 70 -1.72 -26.39 -13.61
CA THR A 70 -1.53 -27.39 -14.64
C THR A 70 -2.00 -26.86 -15.98
N ARG A 71 -1.63 -27.54 -17.07
CA ARG A 71 -2.15 -27.21 -18.40
C ARG A 71 -3.69 -27.23 -18.45
N GLN A 72 -4.33 -28.11 -17.70
CA GLN A 72 -5.78 -28.27 -17.69
C GLN A 72 -6.48 -27.12 -16.93
N SER A 73 -5.94 -26.67 -15.81
CA SER A 73 -6.51 -25.54 -15.09
C SER A 73 -6.31 -24.20 -15.82
N ALA A 74 -5.16 -24.04 -16.48
CA ALA A 74 -4.84 -22.81 -17.23
C ALA A 74 -5.61 -22.70 -18.56
N LEU A 75 -5.74 -23.79 -19.32
CA LEU A 75 -6.39 -23.81 -20.64
C LEU A 75 -7.87 -24.17 -20.61
N GLY A 76 -8.36 -24.78 -19.54
CA GLY A 76 -9.64 -25.45 -19.45
C GLY A 76 -9.58 -26.93 -19.83
N LEU A 77 -10.67 -27.67 -19.58
CA LEU A 77 -10.79 -29.07 -19.90
C LEU A 77 -11.33 -29.25 -21.32
N PRO A 78 -10.75 -30.17 -22.12
CA PRO A 78 -11.31 -30.50 -23.42
C PRO A 78 -12.63 -31.24 -23.25
N PHE A 79 -13.63 -30.90 -24.06
CA PHE A 79 -14.89 -31.60 -24.16
C PHE A 79 -15.31 -31.71 -25.63
N ILE A 80 -16.17 -32.71 -25.93
CA ILE A 80 -16.69 -32.91 -27.28
C ILE A 80 -18.00 -32.15 -27.42
N ALA A 81 -18.04 -31.22 -28.37
CA ALA A 81 -19.23 -30.49 -28.75
C ALA A 81 -19.68 -30.93 -30.16
N LYS A 82 -20.99 -31.12 -30.36
CA LYS A 82 -21.55 -31.38 -31.67
C LYS A 82 -21.80 -30.08 -32.41
N LYS A 83 -21.26 -29.94 -33.61
CA LYS A 83 -21.46 -28.77 -34.47
C LYS A 83 -21.87 -29.20 -35.89
N THR A 84 -22.77 -28.43 -36.47
CA THR A 84 -23.24 -28.64 -37.84
C THR A 84 -22.57 -27.65 -38.76
N TYR A 85 -21.85 -28.15 -39.78
CA TYR A 85 -21.30 -27.38 -40.86
C TYR A 85 -21.84 -27.90 -42.19
N ASP A 86 -22.38 -27.04 -43.00
CA ASP A 86 -22.98 -27.38 -44.31
C ASP A 86 -24.04 -28.52 -44.23
N GLY A 87 -24.81 -28.58 -43.12
CA GLY A 87 -25.82 -29.60 -42.90
C GLY A 87 -25.32 -30.97 -42.40
N VAL A 88 -23.99 -31.12 -42.16
CA VAL A 88 -23.36 -32.32 -41.62
C VAL A 88 -22.93 -32.06 -40.17
N GLU A 89 -23.29 -32.99 -39.28
CA GLU A 89 -22.91 -32.95 -37.87
C GLU A 89 -21.48 -33.50 -37.67
N TYR A 90 -20.67 -32.76 -36.94
CA TYR A 90 -19.31 -33.13 -36.60
C TYR A 90 -19.10 -33.10 -35.10
N ASP A 91 -18.33 -34.01 -34.58
CA ASP A 91 -17.79 -33.96 -33.23
C ASP A 91 -16.54 -33.05 -33.21
N VAL A 92 -16.62 -31.94 -32.49
CA VAL A 92 -15.56 -30.95 -32.41
C VAL A 92 -15.02 -30.89 -30.98
N SER A 93 -13.70 -30.97 -30.84
CA SER A 93 -13.05 -30.76 -29.53
C SER A 93 -13.04 -29.28 -29.20
N GLU A 94 -13.62 -28.94 -28.07
CA GLU A 94 -13.60 -27.57 -27.50
C GLU A 94 -13.02 -27.60 -26.09
N TYR A 95 -12.65 -26.45 -25.57
CA TYR A 95 -12.18 -26.29 -24.20
C TYR A 95 -13.21 -25.51 -23.39
N THR A 96 -13.40 -25.90 -22.12
CA THR A 96 -14.12 -25.09 -21.15
C THR A 96 -13.38 -23.77 -20.91
N MET A 97 -14.07 -22.77 -20.36
CA MET A 97 -13.38 -21.52 -19.98
C MET A 97 -12.30 -21.82 -18.94
N SER A 98 -11.14 -21.22 -19.12
CA SER A 98 -10.04 -21.23 -18.15
C SER A 98 -10.49 -20.58 -16.84
N GLU A 99 -10.05 -21.14 -15.71
CA GLU A 99 -10.27 -20.55 -14.38
C GLU A 99 -9.75 -19.11 -14.29
N ILE A 100 -8.60 -18.84 -14.91
CA ILE A 100 -7.97 -17.50 -14.94
C ILE A 100 -8.89 -16.48 -15.64
N ILE A 101 -9.50 -16.86 -16.77
CA ILE A 101 -10.42 -15.97 -17.49
C ILE A 101 -11.76 -15.88 -16.76
N ALA A 102 -12.26 -16.97 -16.20
CA ALA A 102 -13.50 -16.98 -15.43
C ALA A 102 -13.43 -16.02 -14.24
N ALA A 103 -12.32 -16.04 -13.50
CA ALA A 103 -12.12 -15.13 -12.36
C ALA A 103 -12.14 -13.64 -12.75
N VAL A 104 -11.71 -13.30 -13.97
CA VAL A 104 -11.84 -11.93 -14.48
C VAL A 104 -13.32 -11.55 -14.66
N TYR A 105 -14.12 -12.43 -15.25
CA TYR A 105 -15.56 -12.21 -15.39
C TYR A 105 -16.27 -12.15 -14.04
N ASP A 106 -15.92 -13.03 -13.10
CA ASP A 106 -16.46 -13.04 -11.75
C ASP A 106 -16.15 -11.73 -11.01
N ALA A 107 -14.91 -11.23 -11.16
CA ALA A 107 -14.51 -9.93 -10.59
C ALA A 107 -15.29 -8.77 -11.22
N MET A 108 -15.51 -8.79 -12.53
CA MET A 108 -16.33 -7.77 -13.22
C MET A 108 -17.78 -7.79 -12.73
N GLU A 109 -18.37 -8.97 -12.57
CA GLU A 109 -19.74 -9.12 -12.09
C GLU A 109 -19.88 -8.68 -10.62
N ALA A 110 -18.94 -9.07 -9.77
CA ALA A 110 -18.96 -8.74 -8.35
C ALA A 110 -18.73 -7.25 -8.07
N THR A 111 -17.84 -6.60 -8.84
CA THR A 111 -17.42 -5.20 -8.57
C THR A 111 -18.09 -4.18 -9.48
N GLY A 112 -18.67 -4.59 -10.60
CA GLY A 112 -19.19 -3.72 -11.65
C GLY A 112 -18.10 -3.01 -12.48
N LYS A 113 -16.82 -3.28 -12.20
CA LYS A 113 -15.68 -2.62 -12.87
C LYS A 113 -15.36 -3.32 -14.18
N ARG A 114 -15.31 -2.56 -15.25
CA ARG A 114 -15.02 -3.07 -16.60
C ARG A 114 -13.54 -3.03 -16.95
N GLU A 115 -12.75 -2.25 -16.23
CA GLU A 115 -11.31 -2.10 -16.39
C GLU A 115 -10.58 -2.72 -15.20
N GLY A 116 -9.42 -3.35 -15.45
CA GLY A 116 -8.72 -4.07 -14.40
C GLY A 116 -7.34 -4.58 -14.76
N ILE A 117 -6.71 -5.19 -13.77
CA ILE A 117 -5.41 -5.87 -13.88
C ILE A 117 -5.62 -7.37 -13.70
N LEU A 118 -5.18 -8.16 -14.66
CA LEU A 118 -4.92 -9.58 -14.50
C LEU A 118 -3.43 -9.76 -14.23
N PHE A 119 -3.09 -10.04 -12.98
CA PHE A 119 -1.72 -10.25 -12.53
C PHE A 119 -1.39 -11.74 -12.45
N LEU A 120 -0.34 -12.16 -13.20
CA LEU A 120 0.14 -13.54 -13.23
C LEU A 120 1.54 -13.59 -12.64
N ASP A 121 1.64 -14.03 -11.39
CA ASP A 121 2.91 -14.12 -10.68
C ASP A 121 3.67 -15.40 -11.04
N GLU A 122 5.00 -15.35 -10.97
CA GLU A 122 5.91 -16.47 -11.21
C GLU A 122 5.73 -17.12 -12.60
N ILE A 123 5.42 -16.30 -13.63
CA ILE A 123 5.15 -16.78 -14.99
C ILE A 123 6.31 -17.54 -15.62
N ASN A 124 7.54 -17.22 -15.22
CA ASN A 124 8.76 -17.88 -15.72
C ASN A 124 9.11 -19.17 -14.96
N CYS A 125 8.29 -19.57 -13.99
CA CYS A 125 8.40 -20.84 -13.26
C CYS A 125 7.38 -21.89 -13.71
N VAL A 126 6.59 -21.61 -14.75
CA VAL A 126 5.61 -22.58 -15.29
C VAL A 126 6.32 -23.78 -15.92
N SER A 127 5.65 -24.93 -15.90
CA SER A 127 6.18 -26.15 -16.48
C SER A 127 6.43 -25.99 -17.99
N GLU A 128 7.43 -26.69 -18.52
CA GLU A 128 7.76 -26.68 -19.95
C GLU A 128 6.57 -27.03 -20.86
N THR A 129 5.64 -27.86 -20.37
CA THR A 129 4.42 -28.24 -21.10
C THR A 129 3.38 -27.12 -21.20
N LEU A 130 3.39 -26.19 -20.22
CA LEU A 130 2.47 -25.07 -20.17
C LEU A 130 3.05 -23.81 -20.84
N THR A 131 4.39 -23.65 -20.85
CA THR A 131 5.09 -22.47 -21.39
C THR A 131 4.58 -22.04 -22.77
N PRO A 132 4.46 -22.91 -23.79
CA PRO A 132 4.01 -22.48 -25.13
C PRO A 132 2.60 -21.88 -25.12
N ALA A 133 1.69 -22.45 -24.30
CA ALA A 133 0.34 -21.96 -24.18
C ALA A 133 0.28 -20.61 -23.46
N MET A 134 1.12 -20.42 -22.44
CA MET A 134 1.25 -19.15 -21.74
C MET A 134 1.83 -18.06 -22.63
N LEU A 135 2.84 -18.36 -23.44
CA LEU A 135 3.37 -17.41 -24.40
C LEU A 135 2.33 -16.98 -25.43
N GLN A 136 1.53 -17.93 -25.93
CA GLN A 136 0.39 -17.64 -26.79
C GLN A 136 -0.64 -16.75 -26.09
N PHE A 137 -0.96 -17.06 -24.84
CA PHE A 137 -1.86 -16.24 -24.03
C PHE A 137 -1.34 -14.82 -23.82
N LEU A 138 -0.07 -14.64 -23.49
CA LEU A 138 0.54 -13.33 -23.32
C LEU A 138 0.45 -12.50 -24.61
N GLN A 139 0.58 -13.16 -25.78
CA GLN A 139 0.53 -12.47 -27.07
C GLN A 139 -0.88 -12.09 -27.48
N TYR A 140 -1.86 -13.00 -27.32
CA TYR A 140 -3.21 -12.83 -27.87
C TYR A 140 -4.28 -12.63 -26.81
N LYS A 141 -3.92 -12.79 -25.52
CA LYS A 141 -4.84 -12.73 -24.37
C LYS A 141 -6.02 -13.71 -24.51
N ILE A 142 -5.76 -14.88 -25.11
CA ILE A 142 -6.76 -15.92 -25.41
C ILE A 142 -6.26 -17.27 -24.92
N PHE A 143 -7.12 -18.00 -24.21
CA PHE A 143 -7.01 -19.42 -23.96
C PHE A 143 -8.11 -20.16 -24.72
N GLY A 144 -7.72 -21.04 -25.66
CA GLY A 144 -8.67 -21.72 -26.54
C GLY A 144 -9.47 -20.71 -27.37
N ARG A 145 -10.79 -20.61 -27.12
CA ARG A 145 -11.68 -19.62 -27.75
C ARG A 145 -12.10 -18.48 -26.81
N HIS A 146 -11.67 -18.54 -25.57
CA HIS A 146 -12.03 -17.58 -24.56
C HIS A 146 -10.97 -16.49 -24.46
N ARG A 147 -11.43 -15.23 -24.47
CA ARG A 147 -10.58 -14.05 -24.43
C ARG A 147 -10.72 -13.35 -23.08
N VAL A 148 -9.62 -12.76 -22.60
CA VAL A 148 -9.66 -11.77 -21.52
C VAL A 148 -10.48 -10.58 -22.01
N PRO A 149 -11.46 -10.06 -21.22
CA PRO A 149 -12.28 -8.92 -21.61
C PRO A 149 -11.43 -7.70 -21.96
N ASP A 150 -11.91 -6.90 -22.94
CA ASP A 150 -11.31 -5.62 -23.25
C ASP A 150 -11.34 -4.71 -22.03
N GLY A 151 -10.26 -3.95 -21.81
CA GLY A 151 -10.08 -3.14 -20.59
C GLY A 151 -9.34 -3.86 -19.47
N TRP A 152 -9.05 -5.17 -19.60
CA TRP A 152 -8.20 -5.88 -18.66
C TRP A 152 -6.78 -6.01 -19.18
N ILE A 153 -5.83 -5.50 -18.41
CA ILE A 153 -4.41 -5.47 -18.76
C ILE A 153 -3.72 -6.64 -18.08
N VAL A 154 -2.93 -7.38 -18.85
CA VAL A 154 -2.13 -8.48 -18.31
C VAL A 154 -0.80 -7.91 -17.82
N VAL A 155 -0.52 -8.10 -16.56
CA VAL A 155 0.78 -7.84 -15.92
C VAL A 155 1.30 -9.16 -15.38
N THR A 156 2.56 -9.42 -15.59
CA THR A 156 3.21 -10.66 -15.14
C THR A 156 4.42 -10.33 -14.28
N ALA A 157 4.79 -11.24 -13.40
CA ALA A 157 6.01 -11.13 -12.62
C ALA A 157 6.81 -12.43 -12.64
N GLY A 158 8.10 -12.30 -12.38
CA GLY A 158 9.00 -13.43 -12.24
C GLY A 158 10.26 -13.06 -11.46
N ASN A 159 10.96 -14.07 -10.99
CA ASN A 159 12.26 -13.91 -10.35
C ASN A 159 13.38 -14.33 -11.32
N PRO A 160 14.54 -13.66 -11.30
CA PRO A 160 15.69 -14.12 -12.04
C PRO A 160 16.13 -15.55 -11.64
N PRO A 161 16.75 -16.33 -12.56
CA PRO A 161 17.16 -17.71 -12.28
C PRO A 161 18.12 -17.88 -11.11
N GLU A 162 18.89 -16.86 -10.75
CA GLU A 162 19.80 -16.84 -9.61
C GLU A 162 19.09 -16.99 -8.26
N TYR A 163 17.84 -16.54 -8.20
CA TYR A 163 17.01 -16.64 -6.98
C TYR A 163 16.12 -17.88 -6.99
N ASN A 164 15.70 -18.33 -8.15
CA ASN A 164 14.80 -19.49 -8.27
C ASN A 164 15.26 -20.45 -9.37
N ARG A 165 15.68 -21.66 -8.98
CA ARG A 165 16.19 -22.68 -9.90
C ARG A 165 15.17 -23.20 -10.92
N THR A 166 13.88 -23.02 -10.66
CA THR A 166 12.79 -23.40 -11.57
C THR A 166 12.46 -22.29 -12.57
N ALA A 167 13.03 -21.10 -12.40
CA ALA A 167 12.83 -19.99 -13.30
C ALA A 167 13.60 -20.22 -14.61
N HIS A 168 12.89 -20.09 -15.72
CA HIS A 168 13.47 -20.17 -17.06
C HIS A 168 13.64 -18.76 -17.65
N ASP A 169 14.69 -18.58 -18.42
CA ASP A 169 14.85 -17.35 -19.19
C ASP A 169 14.05 -17.45 -20.49
N PHE A 170 13.48 -16.33 -20.93
CA PHE A 170 12.71 -16.28 -22.17
C PHE A 170 13.63 -15.98 -23.36
N ASP A 171 13.29 -16.51 -24.53
CA ASP A 171 13.96 -16.19 -25.77
C ASP A 171 13.67 -14.75 -26.22
N ILE A 172 14.49 -14.27 -27.16
CA ILE A 172 14.38 -12.90 -27.71
C ILE A 172 13.01 -12.65 -28.32
N ALA A 173 12.41 -13.66 -28.98
CA ALA A 173 11.10 -13.53 -29.61
C ALA A 173 9.98 -13.35 -28.58
N THR A 174 10.11 -13.93 -27.40
CA THR A 174 9.20 -13.73 -26.27
C THR A 174 9.41 -12.35 -25.65
N TRP A 175 10.65 -11.96 -25.40
CA TRP A 175 10.96 -10.64 -24.85
C TRP A 175 10.47 -9.50 -25.75
N ASP A 176 10.54 -9.62 -27.08
CA ASP A 176 10.03 -8.60 -28.00
C ASP A 176 8.52 -8.38 -27.89
N ARG A 177 7.77 -9.32 -27.35
CA ARG A 177 6.31 -9.24 -27.18
C ARG A 177 5.88 -8.68 -25.83
N LEU A 178 6.82 -8.53 -24.89
CA LEU A 178 6.58 -8.08 -23.53
C LEU A 178 7.11 -6.66 -23.33
N LYS A 179 6.56 -5.95 -22.36
CA LYS A 179 7.16 -4.73 -21.81
C LYS A 179 7.94 -5.13 -20.56
N ARG A 180 9.23 -5.39 -20.70
CA ARG A 180 10.11 -5.79 -19.61
C ARG A 180 10.43 -4.60 -18.70
N ILE A 181 10.30 -4.81 -17.40
CA ILE A 181 10.66 -3.88 -16.34
C ILE A 181 11.54 -4.64 -15.34
N ASP A 182 12.82 -4.31 -15.31
CA ASP A 182 13.75 -4.88 -14.33
C ASP A 182 13.71 -4.05 -13.06
N VAL A 183 13.41 -4.71 -11.92
CA VAL A 183 13.25 -4.07 -10.62
C VAL A 183 14.31 -4.56 -9.66
N GLU A 184 15.03 -3.63 -9.06
CA GLU A 184 16.07 -3.87 -8.08
C GLU A 184 15.62 -3.45 -6.67
N PRO A 185 16.10 -4.12 -5.61
CA PRO A 185 15.87 -3.68 -4.24
C PRO A 185 16.45 -2.27 -4.04
N ASP A 186 15.62 -1.37 -3.52
CA ASP A 186 16.02 -0.01 -3.17
C ASP A 186 15.49 0.35 -1.79
N PHE A 187 16.39 0.69 -0.88
CA PHE A 187 16.03 1.00 0.50
C PHE A 187 15.22 2.30 0.59
N ALA A 188 15.59 3.34 -0.17
CA ALA A 188 14.91 4.63 -0.09
C ALA A 188 13.45 4.51 -0.56
N ALA A 189 13.21 3.83 -1.68
CA ALA A 189 11.87 3.57 -2.18
C ALA A 189 11.03 2.71 -1.21
N TRP A 190 11.65 1.71 -0.56
CA TRP A 190 10.96 0.89 0.44
C TRP A 190 10.71 1.68 1.74
N ARG A 191 11.65 2.53 2.17
CA ARG A 191 11.51 3.34 3.38
C ARG A 191 10.30 4.27 3.34
N ASP A 192 10.08 4.92 2.20
CA ASP A 192 8.90 5.79 2.03
C ASP A 192 7.59 5.00 2.17
N PHE A 193 7.52 3.82 1.53
CA PHE A 193 6.40 2.90 1.69
C PHE A 193 6.26 2.42 3.14
N ALA A 194 7.36 2.10 3.79
CA ALA A 194 7.39 1.59 5.17
C ALA A 194 6.90 2.64 6.19
N VAL A 195 7.25 3.91 5.99
CA VAL A 195 6.73 5.04 6.77
C VAL A 195 5.23 5.21 6.54
N GLU A 196 4.78 5.13 5.28
CA GLU A 196 3.36 5.27 4.92
C GLU A 196 2.49 4.14 5.51
N THR A 197 2.98 2.91 5.46
CA THR A 197 2.26 1.73 5.98
C THR A 197 2.46 1.52 7.48
N GLY A 198 3.34 2.32 8.10
CA GLY A 198 3.62 2.28 9.52
C GLY A 198 4.41 1.04 9.92
N VAL A 199 5.47 0.68 9.20
CA VAL A 199 6.43 -0.34 9.63
C VAL A 199 6.99 0.02 11.01
N HIS A 200 7.27 -0.99 11.84
CA HIS A 200 7.72 -0.79 13.22
C HIS A 200 8.94 0.16 13.29
N PRO A 201 8.91 1.20 14.14
CA PRO A 201 9.94 2.25 14.13
C PRO A 201 11.35 1.74 14.42
N ALA A 202 11.50 0.68 15.24
CA ALA A 202 12.81 0.05 15.45
C ALA A 202 13.40 -0.55 14.17
N VAL A 203 12.57 -1.08 13.27
CA VAL A 203 13.02 -1.60 11.97
C VAL A 203 13.48 -0.45 11.08
N LEU A 204 12.69 0.62 10.99
CA LEU A 204 13.01 1.79 10.18
C LEU A 204 14.31 2.44 10.63
N THR A 205 14.43 2.75 11.92
CA THR A 205 15.60 3.43 12.47
C THR A 205 16.86 2.58 12.44
N TYR A 206 16.73 1.26 12.62
CA TYR A 206 17.85 0.33 12.43
C TYR A 206 18.37 0.35 11.00
N LEU A 207 17.48 0.29 10.02
CA LEU A 207 17.84 0.30 8.61
C LEU A 207 18.29 1.68 8.11
N ASP A 208 17.88 2.77 8.75
CA ASP A 208 18.44 4.10 8.50
C ASP A 208 19.92 4.18 8.87
N ILE A 209 20.32 3.44 9.93
CA ILE A 209 21.71 3.34 10.41
C ILE A 209 22.49 2.30 9.59
N GLU A 210 21.92 1.13 9.38
CA GLU A 210 22.54 -0.05 8.76
C GLU A 210 21.88 -0.42 7.44
N ARG A 211 21.95 0.47 6.45
CA ARG A 211 21.24 0.35 5.15
C ARG A 211 21.57 -0.92 4.38
N ASP A 212 22.80 -1.41 4.50
CA ASP A 212 23.26 -2.64 3.83
C ASP A 212 22.56 -3.90 4.36
N HIS A 213 21.87 -3.80 5.50
CA HIS A 213 21.09 -4.87 6.09
C HIS A 213 19.66 -4.95 5.57
N PHE A 214 19.25 -4.04 4.71
CA PHE A 214 17.91 -4.01 4.12
C PHE A 214 17.63 -5.23 3.22
N TYR A 215 18.56 -5.50 2.29
CA TYR A 215 18.43 -6.59 1.34
C TYR A 215 19.76 -7.29 1.12
N ARG A 216 19.85 -8.57 1.50
CA ARG A 216 21.08 -9.35 1.36
C ARG A 216 20.73 -10.80 1.10
N VAL A 217 21.30 -11.39 0.05
CA VAL A 217 21.15 -12.81 -0.28
C VAL A 217 22.53 -13.39 -0.51
N GLU A 218 22.93 -14.32 0.34
CA GLU A 218 24.25 -14.95 0.32
C GLU A 218 24.14 -16.47 0.30
N THR A 219 25.06 -17.11 -0.40
CA THR A 219 25.21 -18.57 -0.34
C THR A 219 26.36 -18.88 0.60
N THR A 220 26.05 -19.48 1.72
CA THR A 220 27.03 -19.91 2.75
C THR A 220 27.26 -21.42 2.66
N VAL A 221 28.24 -21.94 3.42
CA VAL A 221 28.50 -23.37 3.52
C VAL A 221 27.31 -24.13 4.11
N ASP A 222 26.56 -23.49 5.01
CA ASP A 222 25.42 -24.07 5.72
C ASP A 222 24.08 -23.88 4.95
N GLY A 223 24.10 -23.22 3.78
CA GLY A 223 22.92 -22.98 2.97
C GLY A 223 22.80 -21.53 2.50
N LYS A 224 21.57 -21.12 2.16
CA LYS A 224 21.30 -19.73 1.80
C LYS A 224 20.97 -18.91 3.05
N SER A 225 21.71 -17.82 3.24
CA SER A 225 21.44 -16.80 4.25
C SER A 225 20.84 -15.58 3.54
N PHE A 226 19.72 -15.06 4.00
CA PHE A 226 19.07 -13.95 3.31
C PHE A 226 18.26 -13.06 4.25
N VAL A 227 18.12 -11.83 3.81
CA VAL A 227 17.22 -10.82 4.36
C VAL A 227 16.55 -10.10 3.18
N THR A 228 15.27 -9.83 3.27
CA THR A 228 14.48 -9.18 2.21
C THR A 228 13.56 -8.12 2.79
N ALA A 229 13.05 -7.21 1.96
CA ALA A 229 12.05 -6.23 2.37
C ALA A 229 10.81 -6.90 2.99
N ARG A 230 10.31 -7.99 2.39
CA ARG A 230 9.20 -8.78 2.96
C ARG A 230 9.53 -9.32 4.36
N GLY A 231 10.76 -9.80 4.57
CA GLY A 231 11.17 -10.29 5.89
C GLY A 231 11.08 -9.20 6.96
N TRP A 232 11.48 -7.99 6.64
CA TRP A 232 11.35 -6.84 7.54
C TRP A 232 9.90 -6.42 7.78
N ASP A 233 9.04 -6.42 6.74
CA ASP A 233 7.62 -6.10 6.86
C ASP A 233 6.89 -7.12 7.73
N ASP A 234 7.10 -8.41 7.48
CA ASP A 234 6.48 -9.50 8.24
C ASP A 234 6.96 -9.50 9.70
N LEU A 235 8.26 -9.26 9.94
CA LEU A 235 8.81 -9.10 11.29
C LEU A 235 8.15 -7.91 11.99
N SER A 236 8.05 -6.77 11.33
CA SER A 236 7.41 -5.57 11.87
C SER A 236 5.98 -5.83 12.33
N ALA A 237 5.19 -6.51 11.51
CA ALA A 237 3.81 -6.87 11.86
C ALA A 237 3.75 -7.76 13.11
N MET A 238 4.63 -8.75 13.19
CA MET A 238 4.70 -9.64 14.36
C MET A 238 5.20 -8.93 15.61
N MET A 239 6.19 -8.06 15.50
CA MET A 239 6.70 -7.28 16.64
C MET A 239 5.57 -6.47 17.28
N LYS A 240 4.76 -5.76 16.48
CA LYS A 240 3.61 -5.00 16.97
C LYS A 240 2.60 -5.87 17.71
N LEU A 241 2.24 -7.03 17.14
CA LEU A 241 1.31 -7.95 17.79
C LEU A 241 1.87 -8.54 19.08
N TYR A 242 3.18 -8.79 19.14
CA TYR A 242 3.86 -9.26 20.36
C TYR A 242 3.86 -8.18 21.44
N GLU A 243 4.17 -6.93 21.07
CA GLU A 243 4.11 -5.79 21.99
C GLU A 243 2.69 -5.55 22.55
N GLU A 244 1.67 -5.63 21.68
CA GLU A 244 0.26 -5.48 22.09
C GLU A 244 -0.20 -6.54 23.10
N GLN A 245 0.43 -7.71 23.08
CA GLN A 245 0.12 -8.84 23.95
C GLN A 245 1.13 -9.03 25.09
N ASP A 246 2.04 -8.08 25.29
CA ASP A 246 3.13 -8.17 26.28
C ASP A 246 4.01 -9.43 26.12
N ILE A 247 4.15 -9.92 24.87
CA ILE A 247 5.04 -11.05 24.54
C ILE A 247 6.43 -10.49 24.18
N PRO A 248 7.52 -11.00 24.75
CA PRO A 248 8.85 -10.50 24.44
C PRO A 248 9.27 -10.79 23.00
N VAL A 249 9.79 -9.78 22.32
CA VAL A 249 10.45 -9.92 21.03
C VAL A 249 11.92 -10.26 21.25
N ASP A 250 12.34 -11.44 20.85
CA ASP A 250 13.68 -11.96 21.07
C ASP A 250 14.41 -12.32 19.75
N GLU A 251 15.69 -12.68 19.87
CA GLU A 251 16.51 -13.09 18.73
C GLU A 251 15.92 -14.31 17.98
N LEU A 252 15.18 -15.18 18.68
CA LEU A 252 14.57 -16.38 18.06
C LEU A 252 13.43 -15.99 17.13
N LEU A 253 12.57 -15.05 17.55
CA LEU A 253 11.52 -14.51 16.69
C LEU A 253 12.14 -13.80 15.49
N ILE A 254 13.09 -12.90 15.75
CA ILE A 254 13.74 -12.10 14.69
C ILE A 254 14.37 -13.01 13.63
N GLY A 255 15.08 -14.05 14.06
CA GLY A 255 15.75 -15.01 13.17
C GLY A 255 14.81 -15.83 12.29
N GLN A 256 13.51 -15.90 12.60
CA GLN A 256 12.53 -16.57 11.74
C GLN A 256 12.22 -15.76 10.48
N TYR A 257 12.31 -14.44 10.54
CA TYR A 257 12.02 -13.51 9.44
C TYR A 257 13.30 -13.00 8.77
N VAL A 258 14.30 -12.65 9.57
CA VAL A 258 15.63 -12.22 9.13
C VAL A 258 16.56 -13.45 9.16
N GLN A 259 16.58 -14.19 8.04
CA GLN A 259 17.32 -15.46 7.94
C GLN A 259 18.82 -15.24 7.65
N ASN A 260 19.40 -14.20 8.26
CA ASN A 260 20.81 -13.93 8.37
C ASN A 260 21.15 -13.76 9.86
N GLY A 261 21.82 -14.74 10.44
CA GLY A 261 22.03 -14.81 11.89
C GLY A 261 22.86 -13.64 12.46
N GLU A 262 23.77 -13.06 11.68
CA GLU A 262 24.53 -11.88 12.11
C GLU A 262 23.61 -10.66 12.19
N ILE A 263 22.80 -10.42 11.14
CA ILE A 263 21.86 -9.31 11.10
C ILE A 263 20.77 -9.48 12.16
N ALA A 264 20.21 -10.68 12.32
CA ALA A 264 19.20 -10.96 13.33
C ALA A 264 19.70 -10.65 14.75
N LYS A 265 20.93 -11.06 15.07
CA LYS A 265 21.55 -10.77 16.36
C LYS A 265 21.81 -9.28 16.56
N ARG A 266 22.33 -8.57 15.55
CA ARG A 266 22.57 -7.13 15.63
C ARG A 266 21.27 -6.37 15.83
N PHE A 267 20.23 -6.74 15.10
CA PHE A 267 18.91 -6.13 15.24
C PHE A 267 18.29 -6.41 16.62
N SER A 268 18.44 -7.63 17.18
CA SER A 268 17.96 -7.94 18.53
C SER A 268 18.60 -7.06 19.59
N VAL A 269 19.92 -6.87 19.54
CA VAL A 269 20.63 -5.96 20.46
C VAL A 269 20.15 -4.51 20.30
N TYR A 270 19.96 -4.07 19.04
CA TYR A 270 19.45 -2.74 18.77
C TYR A 270 18.01 -2.55 19.31
N TYR A 271 17.15 -3.55 19.14
CA TYR A 271 15.77 -3.51 19.63
C TYR A 271 15.68 -3.40 21.15
N ASP A 272 16.55 -4.09 21.89
CA ASP A 272 16.66 -3.95 23.35
C ASP A 272 17.01 -2.52 23.77
N LEU A 273 17.93 -1.88 23.06
CA LEU A 273 18.30 -0.47 23.29
C LEU A 273 17.13 0.47 22.91
N PHE A 274 16.49 0.24 21.79
CA PHE A 274 15.33 1.03 21.32
C PHE A 274 14.18 1.00 22.33
N THR A 275 13.85 -0.18 22.87
CA THR A 275 12.81 -0.35 23.90
C THR A 275 13.16 0.43 25.18
N LYS A 276 14.44 0.40 25.57
CA LYS A 276 14.93 1.19 26.69
C LYS A 276 14.79 2.71 26.43
N TYR A 277 15.16 3.19 25.24
CA TYR A 277 14.99 4.60 24.89
C TYR A 277 13.53 5.02 24.90
N ARG A 278 12.62 4.17 24.38
CA ARG A 278 11.16 4.42 24.41
C ARG A 278 10.64 4.63 25.86
N ALA A 279 11.10 3.81 26.81
CA ALA A 279 10.75 3.96 28.19
C ALA A 279 11.34 5.22 28.84
N ASP A 280 12.60 5.52 28.54
CA ASP A 280 13.34 6.63 29.13
C ASP A 280 12.86 8.01 28.65
N TYR A 281 12.51 8.16 27.36
CA TYR A 281 12.10 9.44 26.77
C TYR A 281 10.63 9.78 26.96
N GLN A 282 9.77 8.82 27.30
CA GLN A 282 8.34 9.04 27.56
C GLN A 282 7.65 9.84 26.44
N ILE A 283 7.66 9.28 25.22
CA ILE A 283 7.23 9.95 23.99
C ILE A 283 5.87 10.61 24.08
N GLU A 284 4.91 9.99 24.78
CA GLU A 284 3.58 10.56 24.99
C GLU A 284 3.66 11.94 25.68
N ARG A 285 4.53 12.10 26.67
CA ARG A 285 4.72 13.40 27.34
C ARG A 285 5.35 14.45 26.41
N ILE A 286 6.22 14.04 25.48
CA ILE A 286 6.76 14.94 24.47
C ILE A 286 5.63 15.48 23.60
N LEU A 287 4.76 14.58 23.10
CA LEU A 287 3.63 14.95 22.24
C LEU A 287 2.54 15.73 22.99
N GLU A 288 2.40 15.55 24.30
CA GLU A 288 1.52 16.35 25.15
C GLU A 288 2.12 17.71 25.55
N GLY A 289 3.36 17.98 25.22
CA GLY A 289 4.06 19.22 25.62
C GLY A 289 4.41 19.29 27.11
N SER A 290 4.43 18.14 27.79
CA SER A 290 4.71 18.02 29.24
C SER A 290 6.04 17.32 29.53
N ALA A 291 6.95 17.23 28.53
CA ALA A 291 8.29 16.68 28.69
C ALA A 291 9.10 17.48 29.74
N GLU A 292 9.80 16.75 30.60
CA GLU A 292 10.68 17.37 31.60
C GLU A 292 11.94 17.94 30.93
N GLN A 293 12.49 19.01 31.48
CA GLN A 293 13.72 19.64 30.96
C GLN A 293 14.92 18.65 30.92
N SER A 294 14.95 17.71 31.87
CA SER A 294 15.94 16.62 31.92
C SER A 294 15.93 15.73 30.68
N VAL A 295 14.75 15.51 30.08
CA VAL A 295 14.55 14.71 28.84
C VAL A 295 15.12 15.47 27.64
N VAL A 296 14.91 16.80 27.57
CA VAL A 296 15.47 17.66 26.52
C VAL A 296 16.99 17.71 26.60
N GLU A 297 17.56 17.86 27.82
CA GLU A 297 18.99 17.88 28.04
C GLU A 297 19.62 16.54 27.67
N ARG A 298 19.00 15.42 28.06
CA ARG A 298 19.44 14.08 27.67
C ARG A 298 19.44 13.89 26.15
N ALA A 299 18.38 14.30 25.47
CA ALA A 299 18.30 14.23 24.02
C ALA A 299 19.42 15.02 23.33
N ARG A 300 19.77 16.18 23.88
CA ARG A 300 20.86 17.04 23.38
C ARG A 300 22.25 16.36 23.49
N GLU A 301 22.47 15.61 24.57
CA GLU A 301 23.76 14.92 24.85
C GLU A 301 23.82 13.51 24.26
N ALA A 302 22.70 13.01 23.71
CA ALA A 302 22.58 11.66 23.20
C ALA A 302 23.53 11.37 22.03
N ALA A 303 24.00 10.13 21.92
CA ALA A 303 24.76 9.64 20.78
C ALA A 303 23.88 9.60 19.51
N PHE A 304 24.51 9.51 18.35
CA PHE A 304 23.81 9.59 17.06
C PHE A 304 22.71 8.53 16.91
N ASP A 305 23.00 7.28 17.25
CA ASP A 305 22.06 6.15 17.21
C ASP A 305 20.86 6.33 18.17
N GLU A 306 21.10 6.86 19.38
CA GLU A 306 20.05 7.22 20.34
C GLU A 306 19.16 8.34 19.78
N ARG A 307 19.74 9.38 19.15
CA ARG A 307 18.97 10.49 18.53
C ARG A 307 18.12 10.02 17.35
N VAL A 308 18.67 9.17 16.48
CA VAL A 308 17.90 8.58 15.36
C VAL A 308 16.74 7.73 15.89
N SER A 309 17.00 6.93 16.93
CA SER A 309 15.95 6.13 17.59
C SER A 309 14.87 6.99 18.20
N LEU A 310 15.24 8.09 18.88
CA LEU A 310 14.29 9.05 19.45
C LEU A 310 13.44 9.71 18.37
N MET A 311 14.04 10.12 17.25
CA MET A 311 13.29 10.70 16.13
C MET A 311 12.30 9.69 15.55
N GLY A 312 12.71 8.43 15.33
CA GLY A 312 11.82 7.37 14.88
C GLY A 312 10.64 7.11 15.83
N LEU A 313 10.88 7.17 17.15
CA LEU A 313 9.81 7.04 18.16
C LEU A 313 8.81 8.20 18.10
N ILE A 314 9.31 9.44 17.94
CA ILE A 314 8.45 10.63 17.83
C ILE A 314 7.64 10.58 16.53
N THR A 315 8.27 10.30 15.40
CA THR A 315 7.61 10.25 14.08
C THR A 315 6.58 9.13 13.97
N ASP A 316 6.84 7.96 14.57
CA ASP A 316 5.89 6.85 14.61
C ASP A 316 4.65 7.20 15.46
N ALA A 317 4.85 7.66 16.69
CA ALA A 317 3.73 8.04 17.56
C ALA A 317 2.89 9.18 16.99
N LEU A 318 3.54 10.16 16.34
CA LEU A 318 2.88 11.26 15.65
C LEU A 318 2.16 10.77 14.38
N GLY A 319 2.82 9.93 13.58
CA GLY A 319 2.26 9.34 12.37
C GLY A 319 1.00 8.52 12.63
N GLY A 320 0.98 7.74 13.71
CA GLY A 320 -0.21 7.01 14.15
C GLY A 320 -1.38 7.95 14.47
N ARG A 321 -1.14 9.03 15.22
CA ARG A 321 -2.17 10.04 15.54
C ARG A 321 -2.69 10.78 14.30
N LEU A 322 -1.80 11.13 13.37
CA LEU A 322 -2.15 11.79 12.10
C LEU A 322 -3.00 10.86 11.22
N ARG A 323 -2.60 9.60 11.08
CA ARG A 323 -3.37 8.58 10.36
C ARG A 323 -4.78 8.44 10.94
N ASP A 324 -4.90 8.27 12.25
CA ASP A 324 -6.19 8.10 12.90
C ASP A 324 -7.10 9.33 12.71
N ALA A 325 -6.55 10.55 12.76
CA ALA A 325 -7.31 11.77 12.56
C ALA A 325 -7.84 11.88 11.13
N VAL A 326 -6.98 11.69 10.12
CA VAL A 326 -7.37 11.76 8.70
C VAL A 326 -8.35 10.65 8.34
N MET A 327 -8.16 9.43 8.86
CA MET A 327 -9.08 8.33 8.61
C MET A 327 -10.46 8.58 9.24
N GLU A 328 -10.51 9.16 10.44
CA GLU A 328 -11.77 9.54 11.10
C GLU A 328 -12.46 10.68 10.33
N GLU A 329 -11.72 11.70 9.87
CA GLU A 329 -12.25 12.81 9.07
C GLU A 329 -12.91 12.28 7.77
N ARG A 330 -12.23 11.43 7.01
CA ARG A 330 -12.80 10.78 5.82
C ARG A 330 -14.02 9.92 6.13
N ALA A 331 -14.03 9.26 7.30
CA ALA A 331 -15.18 8.49 7.75
C ALA A 331 -16.38 9.38 8.09
N VAL A 332 -16.15 10.55 8.70
CA VAL A 332 -17.20 11.55 8.96
C VAL A 332 -17.75 12.13 7.66
N GLU A 333 -16.88 12.49 6.71
CA GLU A 333 -17.30 12.96 5.38
C GLU A 333 -18.15 11.90 4.65
N PHE A 334 -17.70 10.65 4.65
CA PHE A 334 -18.46 9.55 4.06
C PHE A 334 -19.83 9.40 4.71
N ALA A 335 -19.91 9.39 6.06
CA ALA A 335 -21.17 9.31 6.80
C ALA A 335 -22.08 10.51 6.48
N HIS A 336 -21.53 11.73 6.39
CA HIS A 336 -22.27 12.92 5.99
C HIS A 336 -22.91 12.76 4.62
N GLY A 337 -22.15 12.30 3.63
CA GLY A 337 -22.67 12.06 2.25
C GLY A 337 -23.83 11.07 2.24
N ARG A 338 -23.75 10.00 3.04
CA ARG A 338 -24.85 9.01 3.18
C ARG A 338 -26.08 9.59 3.85
N LEU A 339 -25.90 10.37 4.92
CA LEU A 339 -27.00 11.03 5.62
C LEU A 339 -27.67 12.11 4.77
N ALA A 340 -26.90 12.85 3.96
CA ALA A 340 -27.45 13.84 3.04
C ALA A 340 -28.35 13.19 1.98
N ALA A 341 -27.93 12.05 1.39
CA ALA A 341 -28.75 11.29 0.47
C ALA A 341 -30.04 10.76 1.11
N MET A 342 -29.96 10.31 2.37
CA MET A 342 -31.16 9.88 3.11
C MET A 342 -32.11 11.04 3.40
N ARG A 343 -31.60 12.21 3.78
CA ARG A 343 -32.41 13.41 4.01
C ARG A 343 -33.16 13.82 2.74
N ASP A 344 -32.51 13.77 1.59
CA ASP A 344 -33.13 14.15 0.33
C ASP A 344 -34.25 13.19 -0.09
N ALA A 345 -34.22 11.94 0.39
CA ALA A 345 -35.28 10.95 0.20
C ALA A 345 -36.48 11.14 1.15
N LEU A 346 -36.31 11.90 2.25
CA LEU A 346 -37.38 12.21 3.21
C LEU A 346 -38.18 13.42 2.73
N THR A 347 -39.48 13.26 2.57
CA THR A 347 -40.39 14.30 2.06
C THR A 347 -40.83 15.32 3.10
N VAL A 348 -40.57 15.05 4.38
CA VAL A 348 -41.01 15.87 5.52
C VAL A 348 -39.86 15.92 6.55
N ASP A 349 -39.58 17.12 7.06
CA ASP A 349 -38.69 17.27 8.23
C ASP A 349 -39.24 16.42 9.41
N ASP A 350 -38.37 15.64 10.01
CA ASP A 350 -38.69 14.74 11.13
C ASP A 350 -39.48 13.47 10.75
N ALA A 351 -39.49 13.07 9.48
CA ALA A 351 -40.01 11.77 9.06
C ALA A 351 -39.26 10.61 9.74
N ASN A 352 -39.92 9.48 9.88
CA ASN A 352 -39.32 8.27 10.41
C ASN A 352 -38.24 7.75 9.47
N ALA A 353 -36.97 7.86 9.86
CA ALA A 353 -35.81 7.42 9.09
C ALA A 353 -35.53 5.90 9.20
N LEU A 354 -36.24 5.17 10.06
CA LEU A 354 -35.98 3.75 10.36
C LEU A 354 -35.90 2.84 9.13
N PRO A 355 -36.82 2.93 8.13
CA PRO A 355 -36.72 2.08 6.92
C PRO A 355 -35.45 2.36 6.12
N LEU A 356 -35.11 3.63 5.92
CA LEU A 356 -33.92 4.06 5.16
C LEU A 356 -32.63 3.66 5.87
N LEU A 357 -32.58 3.76 7.23
CA LEU A 357 -31.43 3.32 8.01
C LEU A 357 -31.17 1.83 7.86
N ARG A 358 -32.24 1.00 7.85
CA ARG A 358 -32.11 -0.46 7.66
C ARG A 358 -31.64 -0.81 6.23
N GLU A 359 -32.18 -0.14 5.24
CA GLU A 359 -31.78 -0.32 3.85
C GLU A 359 -30.33 0.06 3.63
N GLU A 360 -29.91 1.21 4.19
CA GLU A 360 -28.54 1.70 4.10
C GLU A 360 -27.55 0.77 4.80
N ALA A 361 -27.88 0.30 6.02
CA ALA A 361 -27.05 -0.66 6.73
C ALA A 361 -26.84 -1.96 5.91
N ALA A 362 -27.93 -2.49 5.32
CA ALA A 362 -27.83 -3.68 4.47
C ALA A 362 -26.98 -3.43 3.20
N SER A 363 -27.12 -2.26 2.58
CA SER A 363 -26.34 -1.86 1.40
C SER A 363 -24.86 -1.72 1.73
N LEU A 364 -24.51 -1.04 2.84
CA LEU A 364 -23.12 -0.88 3.27
C LEU A 364 -22.48 -2.21 3.65
N GLN A 365 -23.21 -3.09 4.34
CA GLN A 365 -22.71 -4.42 4.69
C GLN A 365 -22.45 -5.27 3.43
N ALA A 366 -23.35 -5.25 2.45
CA ALA A 366 -23.17 -5.96 1.21
C ALA A 366 -21.96 -5.44 0.41
N ARG A 367 -21.74 -4.13 0.38
CA ARG A 367 -20.57 -3.51 -0.26
C ARG A 367 -19.28 -3.91 0.44
N LEU A 368 -19.24 -3.84 1.76
CA LEU A 368 -18.10 -4.24 2.57
C LEU A 368 -17.71 -5.71 2.29
N ASP A 369 -18.68 -6.61 2.26
CA ASP A 369 -18.45 -8.04 1.99
C ASP A 369 -17.97 -8.27 0.54
N THR A 370 -18.51 -7.52 -0.42
CA THR A 370 -18.13 -7.62 -1.83
C THR A 370 -16.71 -7.11 -2.06
N GLU A 371 -16.39 -5.90 -1.56
CA GLU A 371 -15.05 -5.30 -1.74
C GLU A 371 -13.98 -6.10 -0.99
N ARG A 372 -14.33 -6.66 0.19
CA ARG A 372 -13.41 -7.55 0.93
C ARG A 372 -13.08 -8.82 0.13
N LYS A 373 -14.08 -9.48 -0.44
CA LYS A 373 -13.87 -10.69 -1.26
C LYS A 373 -13.08 -10.41 -2.53
N ALA A 374 -13.24 -9.22 -3.10
CA ALA A 374 -12.52 -8.79 -4.30
C ALA A 374 -11.10 -8.24 -4.02
N GLY A 375 -10.67 -8.13 -2.75
CA GLY A 375 -9.37 -7.54 -2.40
C GLY A 375 -9.27 -6.03 -2.66
N LEU A 376 -10.40 -5.33 -2.81
CA LEU A 376 -10.49 -3.91 -3.14
C LEU A 376 -10.79 -3.01 -1.94
N LEU A 377 -10.91 -3.61 -0.75
CA LEU A 377 -11.22 -2.89 0.48
C LEU A 377 -9.94 -2.30 1.07
N SER A 378 -9.72 -1.00 0.88
CA SER A 378 -8.64 -0.28 1.58
C SER A 378 -9.00 -0.06 3.04
N ASP A 379 -7.97 0.17 3.89
CA ASP A 379 -8.15 0.49 5.32
C ASP A 379 -9.07 1.71 5.51
N GLU A 380 -8.92 2.75 4.68
CA GLU A 380 -9.75 3.95 4.74
C GLU A 380 -11.23 3.64 4.46
N LYS A 381 -11.51 2.88 3.41
CA LYS A 381 -12.89 2.44 3.10
C LYS A 381 -13.45 1.56 4.22
N TYR A 382 -12.63 0.66 4.76
CA TYR A 382 -13.04 -0.18 5.86
C TYR A 382 -13.47 0.64 7.07
N VAL A 383 -12.64 1.60 7.50
CA VAL A 383 -12.96 2.48 8.63
C VAL A 383 -14.20 3.33 8.33
N ALA A 384 -14.32 3.90 7.13
CA ALA A 384 -15.47 4.68 6.74
C ALA A 384 -16.78 3.88 6.79
N TYR A 385 -16.80 2.65 6.26
CA TYR A 385 -17.96 1.76 6.34
C TYR A 385 -18.30 1.38 7.78
N GLN A 386 -17.29 1.02 8.58
CA GLN A 386 -17.50 0.66 9.99
C GLN A 386 -18.05 1.82 10.81
N ARG A 387 -17.55 3.05 10.63
CA ARG A 387 -18.05 4.24 11.33
C ARG A 387 -19.47 4.58 10.91
N ALA A 388 -19.80 4.52 9.62
CA ALA A 388 -21.16 4.73 9.13
C ALA A 388 -22.13 3.66 9.66
N LEU A 389 -21.74 2.38 9.65
CA LEU A 389 -22.53 1.29 10.22
C LEU A 389 -22.74 1.46 11.72
N ALA A 390 -21.70 1.86 12.46
CA ALA A 390 -21.80 2.13 13.91
C ALA A 390 -22.75 3.28 14.22
N LEU A 391 -22.73 4.36 13.42
CA LEU A 391 -23.67 5.46 13.54
C LEU A 391 -25.12 5.01 13.30
N ILE A 392 -25.34 4.26 12.22
CA ILE A 392 -26.67 3.71 11.88
C ILE A 392 -27.14 2.75 13.00
N ASP A 393 -26.29 1.87 13.50
CA ASP A 393 -26.64 0.93 14.59
C ASP A 393 -27.00 1.68 15.89
N ARG A 394 -26.28 2.75 16.24
CA ARG A 394 -26.65 3.64 17.35
C ARG A 394 -28.02 4.26 17.14
N ALA A 395 -28.31 4.75 15.92
CA ALA A 395 -29.60 5.33 15.57
C ALA A 395 -30.72 4.27 15.65
N LEU A 396 -30.51 3.07 15.17
CA LEU A 396 -31.47 1.96 15.23
C LEU A 396 -31.79 1.55 16.67
N ARG A 397 -30.84 1.61 17.59
CA ARG A 397 -31.06 1.34 19.02
C ARG A 397 -31.91 2.39 19.74
N CYS A 398 -32.06 3.56 19.14
CA CYS A 398 -32.93 4.61 19.71
C CYS A 398 -34.43 4.31 19.50
N ASP A 399 -34.80 3.34 18.66
CA ASP A 399 -36.19 2.85 18.48
C ASP A 399 -36.66 1.91 19.62
N ALA A 400 -36.28 2.20 20.87
CA ALA A 400 -36.58 1.32 22.03
C ALA A 400 -38.08 1.13 22.34
N ALA A 401 -38.95 2.02 21.82
CA ALA A 401 -40.38 2.00 22.08
C ALA A 401 -41.23 1.66 20.83
N GLY A 402 -40.60 1.34 19.67
CA GLY A 402 -41.31 1.06 18.42
C GLY A 402 -41.99 2.27 17.79
N GLY A 403 -41.58 3.48 18.16
CA GLY A 403 -42.13 4.75 17.68
C GLY A 403 -41.48 5.29 16.39
N GLY A 404 -40.48 4.60 15.92
CA GLY A 404 -39.63 5.08 14.81
C GLY A 404 -38.45 5.95 15.28
N VAL A 405 -37.53 6.28 14.36
CA VAL A 405 -36.37 7.14 14.62
C VAL A 405 -36.53 8.42 13.80
N PRO A 406 -36.81 9.58 14.44
CA PRO A 406 -36.88 10.85 13.73
C PRO A 406 -35.49 11.22 13.21
N PHE A 407 -35.41 11.83 11.99
CA PHE A 407 -34.14 12.19 11.38
C PHE A 407 -33.35 13.21 12.21
N SER A 408 -34.03 14.07 12.99
CA SER A 408 -33.38 14.98 13.93
C SER A 408 -32.49 14.27 14.97
N GLN A 409 -32.90 13.08 15.40
CA GLN A 409 -32.11 12.27 16.31
C GLN A 409 -30.84 11.67 15.62
N VAL A 410 -30.99 11.23 14.37
CA VAL A 410 -29.82 10.77 13.58
C VAL A 410 -28.83 11.92 13.39
N LYS A 411 -29.32 13.12 13.12
CA LYS A 411 -28.50 14.33 13.00
C LYS A 411 -27.79 14.67 14.32
N ALA A 412 -28.43 14.50 15.47
CA ALA A 412 -27.78 14.72 16.77
C ALA A 412 -26.64 13.74 17.02
N LEU A 413 -26.82 12.44 16.71
CA LEU A 413 -25.77 11.44 16.83
C LEU A 413 -24.58 11.70 15.88
N PHE A 414 -24.88 12.21 14.69
CA PHE A 414 -23.83 12.64 13.75
C PHE A 414 -23.09 13.88 14.30
N GLY A 415 -23.79 14.83 14.93
CA GLY A 415 -23.17 15.98 15.61
C GLY A 415 -22.14 15.55 16.65
N GLU A 416 -22.45 14.55 17.48
CA GLU A 416 -21.49 13.99 18.45
C GLU A 416 -20.24 13.41 17.77
N MET A 417 -20.39 12.83 16.59
CA MET A 417 -19.26 12.30 15.81
C MET A 417 -18.38 13.44 15.28
N VAL A 418 -18.97 14.55 14.83
CA VAL A 418 -18.24 15.76 14.39
C VAL A 418 -17.51 16.40 15.58
N ASP A 419 -18.16 16.57 16.74
CA ASP A 419 -17.53 17.14 17.93
C ASP A 419 -16.33 16.31 18.41
N ALA A 420 -16.42 14.98 18.31
CA ALA A 420 -15.32 14.08 18.63
C ALA A 420 -14.15 14.20 17.63
N LEU A 421 -14.44 14.40 16.33
CA LEU A 421 -13.44 14.66 15.30
C LEU A 421 -12.72 15.98 15.57
N ASP A 422 -13.45 17.08 15.83
CA ASP A 422 -12.87 18.40 16.12
C ASP A 422 -11.91 18.35 17.32
N ALA A 423 -12.31 17.65 18.39
CA ALA A 423 -11.45 17.43 19.54
C ALA A 423 -10.18 16.64 19.19
N ARG A 424 -10.29 15.63 18.32
CA ARG A 424 -9.14 14.85 17.85
C ARG A 424 -8.20 15.68 16.99
N ILE A 425 -8.72 16.46 16.04
CA ILE A 425 -7.92 17.37 15.21
C ILE A 425 -7.15 18.35 16.08
N ALA A 426 -7.78 18.97 17.04
CA ALA A 426 -7.13 19.90 17.97
C ALA A 426 -6.01 19.23 18.79
N ALA A 427 -6.23 17.99 19.27
CA ALA A 427 -5.21 17.23 20.00
C ALA A 427 -4.01 16.87 19.10
N VAL A 428 -4.26 16.47 17.85
CA VAL A 428 -3.19 16.11 16.88
C VAL A 428 -2.40 17.36 16.45
N SER A 429 -3.07 18.50 16.19
CA SER A 429 -2.40 19.77 15.90
C SER A 429 -1.48 20.20 17.03
N SER A 430 -1.94 20.04 18.30
CA SER A 430 -1.12 20.33 19.47
C SER A 430 0.07 19.37 19.57
N ALA A 431 -0.12 18.08 19.33
CA ALA A 431 0.95 17.08 19.35
C ALA A 431 2.01 17.36 18.28
N LEU A 432 1.59 17.76 17.08
CA LEU A 432 2.47 18.15 15.99
C LEU A 432 3.33 19.38 16.38
N ASP A 433 2.72 20.44 16.93
CA ASP A 433 3.43 21.62 17.39
C ASP A 433 4.42 21.30 18.54
N ASN A 434 4.02 20.44 19.47
CA ASN A 434 4.87 20.03 20.59
C ASN A 434 6.07 19.17 20.11
N ALA A 435 5.89 18.32 19.11
CA ALA A 435 6.98 17.55 18.50
C ALA A 435 8.03 18.48 17.88
N PHE A 436 7.61 19.46 17.07
CA PHE A 436 8.51 20.46 16.51
C PHE A 436 9.23 21.25 17.61
N ARG A 437 8.51 21.73 18.62
CA ARG A 437 9.10 22.47 19.75
C ARG A 437 10.15 21.65 20.47
N PHE A 438 9.88 20.38 20.75
CA PHE A 438 10.86 19.50 21.40
C PHE A 438 12.13 19.35 20.56
N VAL A 439 12.00 19.14 19.24
CA VAL A 439 13.13 19.00 18.33
C VAL A 439 13.91 20.30 18.22
N GLU A 440 13.25 21.46 18.17
CA GLU A 440 13.89 22.79 18.21
C GLU A 440 14.69 22.99 19.51
N ASP A 441 14.10 22.65 20.65
CA ASP A 441 14.73 22.83 21.96
C ASP A 441 15.93 21.90 22.17
N ALA A 442 15.83 20.65 21.71
CA ALA A 442 16.90 19.66 21.87
C ALA A 442 18.00 19.81 20.81
N PHE A 443 17.65 19.95 19.55
CA PHE A 443 18.58 19.81 18.41
C PHE A 443 18.67 21.06 17.54
N ARG A 444 17.84 22.08 17.77
CA ARG A 444 17.76 23.29 16.92
C ARG A 444 17.41 22.90 15.46
N ASN A 445 18.14 23.49 14.49
CA ASN A 445 17.98 23.16 13.06
C ASN A 445 19.00 22.09 12.63
N GLY A 446 19.14 21.01 13.41
CA GLY A 446 20.03 19.89 13.12
C GLY A 446 19.46 18.89 12.12
N GLN A 447 20.17 17.78 11.93
CA GLN A 447 19.71 16.67 11.06
C GLN A 447 18.41 16.05 11.55
N GLU A 448 18.12 16.14 12.83
CA GLU A 448 16.91 15.64 13.48
C GLU A 448 15.67 16.41 12.99
N MET A 449 15.78 17.71 12.80
CA MET A 449 14.71 18.53 12.22
C MET A 449 14.46 18.16 10.76
N LEU A 450 15.54 17.92 10.00
CA LEU A 450 15.42 17.43 8.62
C LEU A 450 14.69 16.08 8.56
N LEU A 451 15.02 15.14 9.46
CA LEU A 451 14.33 13.85 9.53
C LEU A 451 12.84 14.02 9.81
N LEU A 452 12.47 14.85 10.80
CA LEU A 452 11.07 15.11 11.14
C LEU A 452 10.28 15.67 9.95
N VAL A 453 10.80 16.71 9.29
CA VAL A 453 10.14 17.34 8.14
C VAL A 453 10.03 16.37 6.97
N THR A 454 11.10 15.62 6.68
CA THR A 454 11.13 14.66 5.58
C THR A 454 10.11 13.53 5.82
N ASP A 455 10.10 12.95 7.02
CA ASP A 455 9.17 11.86 7.35
C ASP A 455 7.71 12.32 7.29
N LEU A 456 7.41 13.55 7.76
CA LEU A 456 6.07 14.13 7.62
C LEU A 456 5.71 14.41 6.16
N SER A 457 6.66 14.84 5.32
CA SER A 457 6.45 15.13 3.90
C SER A 457 6.19 13.86 3.08
N VAL A 458 6.84 12.76 3.42
CA VAL A 458 6.66 11.45 2.77
C VAL A 458 5.38 10.77 3.24
N ASN A 459 4.99 10.97 4.50
CA ASN A 459 3.80 10.38 5.07
C ASN A 459 2.53 11.03 4.50
N ARG A 460 1.74 10.29 3.72
CA ARG A 460 0.52 10.78 3.07
C ARG A 460 -0.52 11.34 4.06
N TYR A 461 -0.62 10.74 5.24
CA TYR A 461 -1.54 11.21 6.28
C TYR A 461 -1.01 12.48 6.96
N GLY A 462 0.31 12.56 7.13
CA GLY A 462 0.99 13.78 7.60
C GLY A 462 0.74 14.95 6.65
N MET A 463 0.99 14.74 5.35
CA MET A 463 0.74 15.77 4.34
C MET A 463 -0.73 16.13 4.19
N ALA A 464 -1.65 15.16 4.21
CA ALA A 464 -3.08 15.44 4.16
C ALA A 464 -3.50 16.33 5.35
N PHE A 465 -3.14 15.92 6.57
CA PHE A 465 -3.47 16.68 7.78
C PHE A 465 -2.89 18.09 7.76
N ILE A 466 -1.61 18.25 7.38
CA ILE A 466 -0.95 19.57 7.33
C ILE A 466 -1.57 20.47 6.26
N ASN A 467 -1.98 19.93 5.12
CA ASN A 467 -2.64 20.69 4.06
C ASN A 467 -4.04 21.16 4.48
N ASP A 468 -4.80 20.35 5.20
CA ASP A 468 -6.19 20.64 5.56
C ASP A 468 -6.27 21.50 6.85
N HIS A 469 -5.38 21.30 7.83
CA HIS A 469 -5.42 21.95 9.14
C HIS A 469 -4.26 22.91 9.40
N GLY A 470 -3.22 22.87 8.58
CA GLY A 470 -2.04 23.74 8.69
C GLY A 470 -1.05 23.28 9.78
N CYS A 471 0.20 23.72 9.66
CA CYS A 471 1.24 23.67 10.69
C CYS A 471 2.31 24.71 10.37
N GLU A 472 2.29 25.85 11.07
CA GLU A 472 3.21 26.96 10.79
C GLU A 472 4.68 26.55 10.91
N ARG A 473 5.04 25.74 11.91
CA ARG A 473 6.41 25.26 12.13
C ARG A 473 6.88 24.36 11.00
N TYR A 474 6.01 23.46 10.52
CA TYR A 474 6.33 22.62 9.37
C TYR A 474 6.67 23.47 8.14
N PHE A 475 5.85 24.45 7.79
CA PHE A 475 6.07 25.28 6.62
C PHE A 475 7.35 26.13 6.75
N ALA A 476 7.61 26.68 7.93
CA ALA A 476 8.83 27.46 8.18
C ALA A 476 10.10 26.62 7.97
N HIS A 477 10.14 25.40 8.54
CA HIS A 477 11.31 24.51 8.38
C HIS A 477 11.40 23.92 6.98
N ASN A 478 10.29 23.65 6.31
CA ASN A 478 10.28 23.13 4.94
C ASN A 478 10.78 24.17 3.92
N GLU A 479 10.45 25.45 4.10
CA GLU A 479 11.02 26.56 3.28
C GLU A 479 12.53 26.65 3.44
N ASP A 480 13.04 26.58 4.66
CA ASP A 480 14.47 26.59 4.96
C ASP A 480 15.21 25.44 4.26
N LEU A 481 14.62 24.24 4.24
CA LEU A 481 15.19 23.06 3.58
C LEU A 481 15.23 23.23 2.05
N LEU A 482 14.17 23.74 1.43
CA LEU A 482 14.14 24.01 -0.01
C LEU A 482 15.18 25.03 -0.43
N PHE A 483 15.46 26.04 0.41
CA PHE A 483 16.55 26.99 0.18
C PHE A 483 17.93 26.33 0.30
N TYR A 484 18.09 25.40 1.26
CA TYR A 484 19.36 24.69 1.46
C TYR A 484 19.66 23.72 0.31
N GLU A 485 18.67 22.97 -0.15
CA GLU A 485 18.80 22.08 -1.31
C GLU A 485 19.11 22.85 -2.60
N ARG A 486 18.43 23.97 -2.84
CA ARG A 486 18.74 24.85 -3.99
C ARG A 486 20.13 25.43 -3.90
N GLY A 487 20.57 25.79 -2.71
CA GLY A 487 21.93 26.26 -2.46
C GLY A 487 22.99 25.21 -2.72
N ALA A 488 22.75 23.97 -2.29
CA ALA A 488 23.63 22.84 -2.51
C ALA A 488 23.68 22.44 -4.00
N ASP A 489 22.53 22.39 -4.69
CA ASP A 489 22.47 22.11 -6.14
C ASP A 489 23.18 23.21 -6.96
N LEU A 490 23.04 24.47 -6.60
CA LEU A 490 23.77 25.57 -7.22
C LEU A 490 25.27 25.47 -6.98
N ALA A 491 25.71 25.13 -5.77
CA ALA A 491 27.11 24.92 -5.45
C ALA A 491 27.72 23.75 -6.23
N ASP A 492 27.01 22.63 -6.33
CA ASP A 492 27.39 21.46 -7.13
C ASP A 492 27.48 21.79 -8.64
N ARG A 493 26.54 22.58 -9.15
CA ARG A 493 26.56 23.05 -10.54
C ARG A 493 27.72 24.00 -10.81
N ILE A 494 28.05 24.88 -9.86
CA ILE A 494 29.23 25.77 -9.95
C ILE A 494 30.52 24.94 -9.93
N ASN A 495 30.66 24.00 -9.00
CA ASN A 495 31.82 23.11 -8.92
C ASN A 495 32.01 22.25 -10.19
N ARG A 496 30.93 21.86 -10.86
CA ARG A 496 31.01 21.17 -12.16
C ARG A 496 31.42 22.10 -13.31
N LEU A 497 31.15 23.40 -13.23
CA LEU A 497 31.60 24.40 -14.22
C LEU A 497 33.10 24.69 -14.10
N ASP A 498 33.60 24.75 -12.86
CA ASP A 498 35.05 24.99 -12.62
C ASP A 498 35.94 23.79 -13.05
N LEU A 499 35.40 22.58 -13.12
CA LEU A 499 36.13 21.38 -13.61
C LEU A 499 36.26 21.31 -15.16
N THR A 500 35.58 22.17 -15.90
CA THR A 500 35.62 22.21 -17.38
C THR A 500 36.53 23.29 -17.95
N GLU A 501 37.12 24.15 -17.15
CA GLU A 501 38.08 25.21 -17.61
C GLU A 501 39.56 24.80 -17.54
N ASP A 502 39.93 23.69 -16.90
CA ASP A 502 41.34 23.24 -16.79
C ASP A 502 41.79 22.23 -17.86
N GLU A 503 40.99 21.96 -18.91
CA GLU A 503 41.39 21.15 -20.07
C GLU A 503 41.34 21.91 -21.40
N ALA A 504 41.89 23.11 -21.45
CA ALA A 504 42.11 23.84 -22.70
C ALA A 504 43.58 24.20 -22.93
#